data_71e62ca62ca13c39cd03ee8af3ccba42
#
_entry.id   71e62ca62ca13c39cd03ee8af3ccba42
#
_cell.length_a   1.000
_cell.length_b   1.000
_cell.length_c   1.000
_cell.angle_alpha   90.00
_cell.angle_beta   90.00
_cell.angle_gamma   90.00
#
_symmetry.space_group_name_H-M   'P 1'
#
loop_
_entity.id
_entity.type
_entity.pdbx_description
1 polymer ?
#
loop_
_entity_poly.entity_id
_entity_poly.type
_entity_poly.pdbx_seq_one_letter_code
_entity_poly.pdbx_strand_id
1 'polypeptide(L)'
;MVALLFSCRLTILWAVALVTLFGLLQADRPCAQKIYGSNPNNIVCMCNATYCDEIQPVMYIPNGGAIAYVSSMSGKRFQKSVLPLEKSAAISTIRIEVDARRKHQSIIGFGGSFTDAAGINMAALSPGTRRKLMESYFGKNGIEYNLARVPIASTDFSTREYSYSEVPGDMKMSRFSLAPEDFKYKIPYILSAMDLTGGNLRLYASPWSAPGWMKTNGRMKGGGPLKGNVNGEYYQAYAKYFVRFFEEYAKYGIRFWGMTLQNEPIVGGIPYFPWQSMHYTAEMQRDFMKGTLGPMLKRNRLTKDLKVMVYDESRTLLPSWADTVYNDPEATKYVDGIGVHWYVDTAIPATVLTSVHERHPEKFILATEACTGAFVQRGPLMGDWGRAQEYAVDIIEDLNHFVAGWTDWNLCLDGRGGPNWVDNFVDSPIIVNAKRDEFYKQPMFYAMGHFSKFIKKDAVRLETRVIGTADILATSVTHQGRRTLVLVNKYSTPHVVTVDDLETGRHLRLTVDPRSIITVLWDRQ
;
A
#
# COMPACT_ATOMS: atom_id res chain seq x y z
N MET A 1 -25.30 19.27 56.64
CA MET A 1 -24.35 19.64 55.60
C MET A 1 -23.38 18.51 55.19
N VAL A 2 -23.07 17.57 56.10
CA VAL A 2 -22.17 16.43 55.82
C VAL A 2 -22.82 15.30 55.00
N ALA A 3 -24.11 15.04 55.09
CA ALA A 3 -24.81 13.98 54.37
C ALA A 3 -25.03 14.26 52.87
N LEU A 4 -25.10 15.53 52.46
CA LEU A 4 -25.23 15.92 51.03
C LEU A 4 -23.94 15.80 50.23
N LEU A 5 -22.78 15.88 50.89
CA LEU A 5 -21.45 15.76 50.23
C LEU A 5 -21.07 14.29 49.92
N PHE A 6 -21.60 13.32 50.70
CA PHE A 6 -21.38 11.89 50.45
C PHE A 6 -22.21 11.36 49.28
N SER A 7 -23.43 11.86 49.10
CA SER A 7 -24.30 11.45 47.99
C SER A 7 -23.79 11.94 46.64
N CYS A 8 -23.18 13.13 46.58
CA CYS A 8 -22.67 13.68 45.33
C CYS A 8 -21.38 13.00 44.86
N ARG A 9 -20.53 12.53 45.79
CA ARG A 9 -19.31 11.78 45.43
C ARG A 9 -19.60 10.36 44.97
N LEU A 10 -20.62 9.68 45.50
CA LEU A 10 -21.01 8.34 45.01
C LEU A 10 -21.62 8.40 43.59
N THR A 11 -22.47 9.38 43.32
CA THR A 11 -23.07 9.56 41.99
C THR A 11 -22.05 9.92 40.92
N ILE A 12 -21.02 10.71 41.22
CA ILE A 12 -19.95 11.04 40.29
C ILE A 12 -19.06 9.81 40.02
N LEU A 13 -18.75 9.00 41.05
CA LEU A 13 -17.99 7.76 40.88
C LEU A 13 -18.75 6.71 40.04
N TRP A 14 -20.04 6.58 40.19
CA TRP A 14 -20.87 5.70 39.36
C TRP A 14 -21.02 6.22 37.93
N ALA A 15 -21.14 7.53 37.70
CA ALA A 15 -21.16 8.12 36.36
C ALA A 15 -19.82 7.97 35.64
N VAL A 16 -18.70 8.15 36.34
CA VAL A 16 -17.37 7.93 35.75
C VAL A 16 -17.14 6.45 35.50
N ALA A 17 -17.56 5.53 36.37
CA ALA A 17 -17.46 4.09 36.16
C ALA A 17 -18.34 3.61 34.99
N LEU A 18 -19.55 4.17 34.82
CA LEU A 18 -20.42 3.87 33.68
C LEU A 18 -19.84 4.42 32.36
N VAL A 19 -19.28 5.62 32.35
CA VAL A 19 -18.65 6.19 31.15
C VAL A 19 -17.40 5.42 30.78
N THR A 20 -16.63 4.93 31.73
CA THR A 20 -15.45 4.06 31.45
C THR A 20 -15.87 2.65 31.03
N LEU A 21 -16.97 2.09 31.53
CA LEU A 21 -17.50 0.79 31.07
C LEU A 21 -18.15 0.87 29.67
N PHE A 22 -18.83 1.98 29.32
CA PHE A 22 -19.39 2.18 27.98
C PHE A 22 -18.32 2.46 26.92
N GLY A 23 -17.15 3.00 27.30
CA GLY A 23 -16.00 3.14 26.39
C GLY A 23 -15.29 1.81 26.07
N LEU A 24 -15.59 0.72 26.77
CA LEU A 24 -14.89 -0.56 26.67
C LEU A 24 -15.64 -1.64 25.86
N LEU A 25 -16.82 -1.35 25.30
CA LEU A 25 -17.64 -2.33 24.58
C LEU A 25 -18.09 -1.83 23.20
N GLN A 26 -17.22 -1.15 22.46
CA GLN A 26 -17.52 -0.95 21.05
C GLN A 26 -17.18 -2.25 20.31
N ALA A 27 -18.21 -3.06 20.01
CA ALA A 27 -18.06 -4.29 19.25
C ALA A 27 -17.66 -3.97 17.80
N ASP A 28 -16.92 -4.88 17.17
CA ASP A 28 -16.69 -4.81 15.72
C ASP A 28 -18.04 -4.74 15.00
N ARG A 29 -18.13 -3.86 13.99
CA ARG A 29 -19.31 -3.83 13.13
C ARG A 29 -19.11 -4.84 12.01
N PRO A 30 -20.00 -5.82 11.84
CA PRO A 30 -19.85 -6.85 10.83
C PRO A 30 -20.04 -6.31 9.40
N CYS A 31 -19.59 -7.07 8.42
CA CYS A 31 -19.82 -6.81 7.00
C CYS A 31 -21.33 -6.85 6.67
N ALA A 32 -21.88 -5.79 6.09
CA ALA A 32 -23.18 -5.81 5.42
C ALA A 32 -23.00 -6.48 4.06
N GLN A 33 -23.10 -7.81 4.03
CA GLN A 33 -22.80 -8.63 2.86
C GLN A 33 -23.78 -8.38 1.70
N LYS A 34 -23.23 -8.24 0.51
CA LYS A 34 -23.98 -8.19 -0.74
C LYS A 34 -23.34 -9.14 -1.75
N ILE A 35 -24.16 -10.05 -2.29
CA ILE A 35 -23.74 -11.03 -3.30
C ILE A 35 -23.94 -10.42 -4.68
N TYR A 36 -22.94 -10.62 -5.56
CA TYR A 36 -22.99 -10.18 -6.95
C TYR A 36 -23.02 -11.36 -7.93
N GLY A 37 -23.97 -11.29 -8.88
CA GLY A 37 -24.17 -12.34 -9.87
C GLY A 37 -24.74 -13.62 -9.27
N SER A 38 -24.50 -14.76 -9.94
CA SER A 38 -25.02 -16.08 -9.55
C SER A 38 -24.10 -16.88 -8.63
N ASN A 39 -22.85 -16.44 -8.45
CA ASN A 39 -21.91 -17.11 -7.55
C ASN A 39 -22.11 -16.60 -6.10
N PRO A 40 -22.57 -17.48 -5.17
CA PRO A 40 -22.84 -17.07 -3.78
C PRO A 40 -21.58 -16.63 -3.02
N ASN A 41 -20.39 -16.93 -3.54
CA ASN A 41 -19.11 -16.53 -2.94
C ASN A 41 -18.62 -15.16 -3.42
N ASN A 42 -19.29 -14.53 -4.39
CA ASN A 42 -18.98 -13.17 -4.84
C ASN A 42 -19.56 -12.14 -3.86
N ILE A 43 -18.90 -11.99 -2.70
CA ILE A 43 -19.38 -11.23 -1.56
C ILE A 43 -18.55 -9.96 -1.39
N VAL A 44 -19.25 -8.79 -1.44
CA VAL A 44 -18.71 -7.50 -1.03
C VAL A 44 -19.37 -7.01 0.25
N CYS A 45 -18.72 -6.09 0.97
CA CYS A 45 -19.33 -5.42 2.11
C CYS A 45 -19.79 -4.01 1.69
N MET A 46 -21.08 -3.75 1.84
CA MET A 46 -21.71 -2.48 1.47
C MET A 46 -21.54 -1.46 2.59
N CYS A 47 -21.12 -0.25 2.22
CA CYS A 47 -20.97 0.90 3.10
C CYS A 47 -21.71 2.12 2.55
N ASN A 48 -22.23 2.96 3.43
CA ASN A 48 -22.86 4.26 3.15
C ASN A 48 -22.67 5.23 4.32
N ALA A 49 -23.35 6.37 4.31
CA ALA A 49 -23.24 7.39 5.36
C ALA A 49 -23.61 6.88 6.76
N THR A 50 -24.53 5.90 6.87
CA THR A 50 -25.09 5.41 8.14
C THR A 50 -24.42 4.14 8.65
N TYR A 51 -23.91 3.31 7.74
CA TYR A 51 -23.31 2.02 8.09
C TYR A 51 -22.06 1.72 7.27
N CYS A 52 -21.03 1.23 7.94
CA CYS A 52 -19.87 0.58 7.36
C CYS A 52 -19.33 -0.41 8.40
N ASP A 53 -18.79 -1.54 7.92
CA ASP A 53 -18.09 -2.49 8.77
C ASP A 53 -16.79 -1.88 9.29
N GLU A 54 -16.47 -2.20 10.54
CA GLU A 54 -15.30 -1.67 11.24
C GLU A 54 -14.58 -2.80 11.97
N ILE A 55 -13.27 -2.68 12.09
CA ILE A 55 -12.43 -3.58 12.88
C ILE A 55 -11.72 -2.77 13.98
N GLN A 56 -12.00 -3.11 15.24
CA GLN A 56 -11.45 -2.38 16.38
C GLN A 56 -9.91 -2.55 16.47
N PRO A 57 -9.21 -1.57 17.03
CA PRO A 57 -7.79 -1.69 17.32
C PRO A 57 -7.51 -2.89 18.23
N VAL A 58 -6.38 -3.56 18.01
CA VAL A 58 -5.93 -4.65 18.90
C VAL A 58 -5.35 -4.04 20.17
N MET A 59 -6.18 -3.93 21.22
CA MET A 59 -5.77 -3.32 22.49
C MET A 59 -5.00 -4.30 23.38
N TYR A 60 -5.45 -5.56 23.45
CA TYR A 60 -4.95 -6.53 24.41
C TYR A 60 -4.94 -7.95 23.82
N ILE A 61 -3.87 -8.66 24.07
CA ILE A 61 -3.76 -10.10 23.80
C ILE A 61 -3.75 -10.82 25.18
N PRO A 62 -4.62 -11.80 25.41
CA PRO A 62 -4.65 -12.53 26.68
C PRO A 62 -3.30 -13.18 26.99
N ASN A 63 -2.88 -13.14 28.27
CA ASN A 63 -1.68 -13.87 28.70
C ASN A 63 -1.83 -15.36 28.40
N GLY A 64 -0.80 -15.96 27.79
CA GLY A 64 -0.85 -17.36 27.36
C GLY A 64 -1.81 -17.60 26.20
N GLY A 65 -2.17 -16.56 25.46
CA GLY A 65 -3.08 -16.64 24.32
C GLY A 65 -2.55 -15.94 23.08
N ALA A 66 -3.29 -16.12 22.00
CA ALA A 66 -3.13 -15.43 20.74
C ALA A 66 -4.50 -15.01 20.21
N ILE A 67 -4.52 -14.01 19.31
CA ILE A 67 -5.73 -13.59 18.62
C ILE A 67 -5.57 -13.90 17.14
N ALA A 68 -6.55 -14.59 16.57
CA ALA A 68 -6.64 -14.83 15.14
C ALA A 68 -7.76 -13.99 14.51
N TYR A 69 -7.50 -13.47 13.31
CA TYR A 69 -8.46 -12.79 12.44
C TYR A 69 -8.54 -13.55 11.13
N VAL A 70 -9.74 -13.89 10.69
CA VAL A 70 -9.97 -14.71 9.50
C VAL A 70 -10.83 -13.96 8.49
N SER A 71 -10.37 -13.91 7.24
CA SER A 71 -11.19 -13.58 6.08
C SER A 71 -11.18 -14.75 5.10
N SER A 72 -12.31 -15.07 4.46
CA SER A 72 -12.42 -16.25 3.60
C SER A 72 -13.36 -16.04 2.42
N MET A 73 -13.26 -16.92 1.43
CA MET A 73 -14.16 -16.97 0.28
C MET A 73 -15.62 -17.13 0.69
N SER A 74 -15.90 -17.82 1.81
CA SER A 74 -17.26 -18.02 2.34
C SER A 74 -17.86 -16.79 3.03
N GLY A 75 -17.20 -15.62 2.99
CA GLY A 75 -17.74 -14.36 3.48
C GLY A 75 -17.28 -13.94 4.88
N LYS A 76 -16.38 -14.67 5.54
CA LYS A 76 -15.74 -14.15 6.74
C LYS A 76 -14.93 -12.89 6.41
N ARG A 77 -15.01 -11.86 7.27
CA ARG A 77 -14.29 -10.60 7.14
C ARG A 77 -13.74 -10.20 8.51
N PHE A 78 -12.45 -10.42 8.73
CA PHE A 78 -11.75 -10.25 10.01
C PHE A 78 -12.43 -10.92 11.20
N GLN A 79 -13.03 -12.09 10.98
CA GLN A 79 -13.66 -12.81 12.08
C GLN A 79 -12.62 -13.15 13.16
N LYS A 80 -12.83 -12.58 14.36
CA LYS A 80 -11.90 -12.69 15.48
C LYS A 80 -12.15 -13.96 16.29
N SER A 81 -11.06 -14.58 16.74
CA SER A 81 -11.06 -15.68 17.74
C SER A 81 -9.84 -15.59 18.64
N VAL A 82 -9.94 -16.20 19.81
CA VAL A 82 -8.83 -16.33 20.76
C VAL A 82 -8.36 -17.77 20.74
N LEU A 83 -7.05 -17.97 20.69
CA LEU A 83 -6.40 -19.28 20.65
C LEU A 83 -5.49 -19.42 21.88
N PRO A 84 -5.34 -20.64 22.46
CA PRO A 84 -4.33 -20.88 23.48
C PRO A 84 -2.93 -20.88 22.87
N LEU A 85 -1.94 -20.37 23.61
CA LEU A 85 -0.53 -20.48 23.31
C LEU A 85 0.08 -21.49 24.29
N GLU A 86 0.35 -22.70 23.82
CA GLU A 86 0.68 -23.87 24.63
C GLU A 86 2.20 -24.11 24.71
N LYS A 87 2.65 -24.76 25.80
CA LYS A 87 4.05 -25.23 25.93
C LYS A 87 4.29 -26.56 25.20
N SER A 88 3.24 -27.30 24.95
CA SER A 88 3.29 -28.54 24.18
C SER A 88 1.98 -28.66 23.40
N ALA A 89 2.06 -28.91 22.11
CA ALA A 89 0.90 -29.14 21.25
C ALA A 89 1.08 -30.40 20.42
N ALA A 90 -0.03 -31.06 20.10
CA ALA A 90 0.01 -32.17 19.12
C ALA A 90 0.46 -31.59 17.76
N ILE A 91 1.53 -32.14 17.23
CA ILE A 91 2.14 -31.71 15.97
C ILE A 91 1.23 -32.12 14.81
N SER A 92 0.87 -31.13 13.98
CA SER A 92 0.15 -31.34 12.72
C SER A 92 1.14 -31.72 11.60
N THR A 93 0.65 -32.33 10.54
CA THR A 93 1.45 -32.61 9.32
C THR A 93 1.88 -31.30 8.64
N ILE A 94 1.09 -30.24 8.78
CA ILE A 94 1.43 -28.88 8.31
C ILE A 94 1.89 -28.05 9.50
N ARG A 95 3.10 -27.52 9.39
CA ARG A 95 3.74 -26.71 10.43
C ARG A 95 4.21 -25.38 9.85
N ILE A 96 4.17 -24.34 10.68
CA ILE A 96 4.77 -23.03 10.39
C ILE A 96 5.76 -22.72 11.52
N GLU A 97 7.03 -22.70 11.19
CA GLU A 97 8.10 -22.33 12.11
C GLU A 97 8.36 -20.82 12.02
N VAL A 98 8.34 -20.13 13.16
CA VAL A 98 8.68 -18.70 13.30
C VAL A 98 9.94 -18.59 14.15
N ASP A 99 11.06 -18.18 13.55
CA ASP A 99 12.33 -17.97 14.26
C ASP A 99 12.62 -16.48 14.45
N ALA A 100 12.28 -15.95 15.61
CA ALA A 100 12.47 -14.55 15.93
C ALA A 100 13.94 -14.15 16.26
N ARG A 101 14.85 -15.12 16.33
CA ARG A 101 16.30 -14.89 16.43
C ARG A 101 16.90 -14.49 15.08
N ARG A 102 16.24 -14.88 13.97
CA ARG A 102 16.64 -14.55 12.60
C ARG A 102 15.74 -13.43 12.05
N LYS A 103 16.31 -12.24 12.03
CA LYS A 103 15.62 -11.00 11.62
C LYS A 103 16.10 -10.57 10.24
N HIS A 104 15.18 -9.98 9.48
CA HIS A 104 15.41 -9.51 8.12
C HIS A 104 15.07 -8.02 7.99
N GLN A 105 14.47 -7.58 6.88
CA GLN A 105 14.19 -6.17 6.61
C GLN A 105 13.15 -5.58 7.56
N SER A 106 13.22 -4.24 7.73
CA SER A 106 12.19 -3.46 8.40
C SER A 106 11.09 -3.07 7.42
N ILE A 107 9.85 -3.07 7.89
CA ILE A 107 8.67 -2.74 7.09
C ILE A 107 8.48 -1.22 6.97
N ILE A 108 8.39 -0.72 5.76
CA ILE A 108 8.11 0.68 5.43
C ILE A 108 6.63 0.99 5.62
N GLY A 109 5.75 0.15 5.08
CA GLY A 109 4.31 0.31 5.20
C GLY A 109 3.51 -0.34 4.09
N PHE A 110 2.18 -0.16 4.17
CA PHE A 110 1.20 -0.66 3.20
C PHE A 110 0.22 0.45 2.84
N GLY A 111 -0.25 0.49 1.60
CA GLY A 111 -1.16 1.55 1.19
C GLY A 111 -1.68 1.44 -0.22
N GLY A 112 -2.09 2.60 -0.77
CA GLY A 112 -2.62 2.76 -2.12
C GLY A 112 -2.38 4.17 -2.65
N SER A 113 -2.87 4.46 -3.87
CA SER A 113 -2.50 5.69 -4.59
C SER A 113 -3.65 6.70 -4.64
N PHE A 114 -3.31 7.96 -4.37
CA PHE A 114 -4.19 9.13 -4.55
C PHE A 114 -4.17 9.57 -6.02
N THR A 115 -4.85 8.81 -6.88
CA THR A 115 -5.06 9.18 -8.29
C THR A 115 -6.17 10.21 -8.45
N ASP A 116 -6.23 10.88 -9.60
CA ASP A 116 -7.37 11.76 -9.92
C ASP A 116 -8.67 10.97 -9.93
N ALA A 117 -8.66 9.74 -10.48
CA ALA A 117 -9.82 8.85 -10.52
C ALA A 117 -10.33 8.52 -9.11
N ALA A 118 -9.45 8.18 -8.18
CA ALA A 118 -9.83 7.94 -6.79
C ALA A 118 -10.48 9.19 -6.17
N GLY A 119 -9.86 10.37 -6.36
CA GLY A 119 -10.39 11.63 -5.86
C GLY A 119 -11.74 12.02 -6.46
N ILE A 120 -11.95 11.79 -7.75
CA ILE A 120 -13.22 12.03 -8.45
C ILE A 120 -14.33 11.14 -7.85
N ASN A 121 -14.05 9.85 -7.66
CA ASN A 121 -15.00 8.93 -7.06
C ASN A 121 -15.34 9.28 -5.61
N MET A 122 -14.34 9.67 -4.80
CA MET A 122 -14.57 10.16 -3.45
C MET A 122 -15.39 11.45 -3.43
N ALA A 123 -15.11 12.39 -4.36
CA ALA A 123 -15.84 13.66 -4.47
C ALA A 123 -17.33 13.47 -4.84
N ALA A 124 -17.65 12.40 -5.56
CA ALA A 124 -19.00 12.07 -5.98
C ALA A 124 -19.90 11.50 -4.86
N LEU A 125 -19.33 11.14 -3.72
CA LEU A 125 -20.05 10.67 -2.53
C LEU A 125 -20.45 11.83 -1.61
N SER A 126 -21.54 11.65 -0.87
CA SER A 126 -21.91 12.58 0.21
C SER A 126 -20.77 12.70 1.24
N PRO A 127 -20.71 13.81 2.00
CA PRO A 127 -19.68 13.98 3.02
C PRO A 127 -19.64 12.84 4.05
N GLY A 128 -20.80 12.29 4.41
CA GLY A 128 -20.90 11.16 5.36
C GLY A 128 -20.30 9.87 4.79
N THR A 129 -20.71 9.48 3.60
CA THR A 129 -20.22 8.26 2.92
C THR A 129 -18.75 8.37 2.60
N ARG A 130 -18.31 9.51 2.09
CA ARG A 130 -16.89 9.78 1.82
C ARG A 130 -16.01 9.67 3.07
N ARG A 131 -16.48 10.19 4.22
CA ARG A 131 -15.79 10.06 5.49
C ARG A 131 -15.61 8.58 5.85
N LYS A 132 -16.66 7.76 5.73
CA LYS A 132 -16.59 6.32 5.99
C LYS A 132 -15.60 5.60 5.07
N LEU A 133 -15.47 6.03 3.80
CA LEU A 133 -14.47 5.49 2.88
C LEU A 133 -13.05 5.82 3.38
N MET A 134 -12.78 7.08 3.73
CA MET A 134 -11.47 7.50 4.24
C MET A 134 -11.13 6.83 5.58
N GLU A 135 -12.10 6.74 6.52
CA GLU A 135 -11.96 6.01 7.78
C GLU A 135 -11.65 4.53 7.56
N SER A 136 -12.24 3.90 6.53
CA SER A 136 -12.00 2.50 6.19
C SER A 136 -10.54 2.22 5.82
N TYR A 137 -9.88 3.13 5.11
CA TYR A 137 -8.48 2.99 4.75
C TYR A 137 -7.52 3.46 5.84
N PHE A 138 -7.73 4.66 6.40
CA PHE A 138 -6.74 5.36 7.21
C PHE A 138 -7.07 5.42 8.70
N GLY A 139 -8.33 5.20 9.06
CA GLY A 139 -8.79 5.28 10.45
C GLY A 139 -8.36 4.09 11.30
N LYS A 140 -8.32 4.30 12.62
CA LYS A 140 -7.98 3.25 13.60
C LYS A 140 -8.96 2.08 13.60
N ASN A 141 -10.21 2.30 13.21
CA ASN A 141 -11.24 1.26 13.05
C ASN A 141 -11.31 0.73 11.59
N GLY A 142 -10.41 1.19 10.72
CA GLY A 142 -10.21 0.69 9.38
C GLY A 142 -8.98 -0.21 9.28
N ILE A 143 -8.41 -0.31 8.07
CA ILE A 143 -7.25 -1.16 7.81
C ILE A 143 -5.90 -0.45 8.03
N GLU A 144 -5.91 0.79 8.52
CA GLU A 144 -4.75 1.57 8.97
C GLU A 144 -3.64 1.71 7.92
N TYR A 145 -3.95 2.05 6.68
CA TYR A 145 -2.93 2.40 5.68
C TYR A 145 -2.00 3.49 6.22
N ASN A 146 -0.71 3.30 6.04
CA ASN A 146 0.34 4.20 6.53
C ASN A 146 1.37 4.59 5.46
N LEU A 147 1.16 4.17 4.24
CA LEU A 147 1.93 4.50 3.05
C LEU A 147 0.97 4.94 1.95
N ALA A 148 1.34 5.93 1.13
CA ALA A 148 0.54 6.26 -0.03
C ALA A 148 1.39 6.84 -1.16
N ARG A 149 1.00 6.52 -2.40
CA ARG A 149 1.60 7.04 -3.63
C ARG A 149 0.78 8.21 -4.16
N VAL A 150 1.47 9.23 -4.66
CA VAL A 150 0.85 10.42 -5.26
C VAL A 150 1.45 10.64 -6.65
N PRO A 151 0.67 10.57 -7.72
CA PRO A 151 1.15 10.91 -9.06
C PRO A 151 1.58 12.38 -9.16
N ILE A 152 2.74 12.63 -9.77
CA ILE A 152 3.19 13.96 -10.17
C ILE A 152 2.54 14.28 -11.51
N ALA A 153 1.51 15.13 -11.49
CA ALA A 153 0.61 15.46 -12.58
C ALA A 153 -0.31 14.29 -13.01
N SER A 154 -0.65 14.21 -14.29
CA SER A 154 -1.63 13.29 -14.83
C SER A 154 -1.07 11.89 -15.09
N THR A 155 -1.97 10.91 -15.06
CA THR A 155 -1.75 9.52 -15.43
C THR A 155 -2.86 9.05 -16.37
N ASP A 156 -2.91 7.76 -16.72
CA ASP A 156 -4.07 7.13 -17.35
C ASP A 156 -5.33 7.24 -16.48
N PHE A 157 -5.20 7.21 -15.14
CA PHE A 157 -6.30 7.43 -14.18
C PHE A 157 -6.56 8.91 -13.85
N SER A 158 -6.38 9.76 -14.84
CA SER A 158 -6.88 11.13 -14.93
C SER A 158 -8.04 11.18 -15.93
N THR A 159 -8.62 12.36 -16.15
CA THR A 159 -9.66 12.60 -17.19
C THR A 159 -9.10 13.32 -18.41
N ARG A 160 -7.84 13.72 -18.36
CA ARG A 160 -7.08 14.41 -19.42
C ARG A 160 -5.58 14.33 -19.15
N GLU A 161 -4.79 14.63 -20.16
CA GLU A 161 -3.37 14.93 -19.95
C GLU A 161 -3.20 16.34 -19.36
N TYR A 162 -2.30 16.48 -18.40
CA TYR A 162 -1.81 17.77 -17.88
C TYR A 162 -0.46 17.59 -17.19
N SER A 163 0.34 18.65 -17.23
CA SER A 163 1.55 18.81 -16.44
C SER A 163 1.43 20.05 -15.55
N TYR A 164 2.45 20.35 -14.78
CA TYR A 164 2.53 21.59 -13.98
C TYR A 164 3.35 22.69 -14.65
N SER A 165 3.85 22.47 -15.86
CA SER A 165 4.63 23.42 -16.65
C SER A 165 4.24 23.34 -18.13
N GLU A 166 3.11 23.98 -18.47
CA GLU A 166 2.53 23.94 -19.81
C GLU A 166 3.14 24.95 -20.78
N VAL A 167 3.99 25.88 -20.29
CA VAL A 167 4.62 26.91 -21.12
C VAL A 167 5.93 26.38 -21.71
N PRO A 168 6.00 26.16 -23.05
CA PRO A 168 7.22 25.69 -23.69
C PRO A 168 8.41 26.64 -23.45
N GLY A 169 9.57 26.05 -23.13
CA GLY A 169 10.80 26.81 -22.92
C GLY A 169 10.96 27.47 -21.54
N ASP A 170 10.04 27.25 -20.60
CA ASP A 170 10.21 27.72 -19.21
C ASP A 170 11.24 26.87 -18.44
N MET A 171 12.52 26.92 -18.85
CA MET A 171 13.61 26.18 -18.25
C MET A 171 13.86 26.53 -16.77
N LYS A 172 13.31 27.64 -16.29
CA LYS A 172 13.44 28.10 -14.90
C LYS A 172 12.29 27.62 -14.01
N MET A 173 11.26 27.00 -14.56
CA MET A 173 10.01 26.64 -13.84
C MET A 173 9.34 27.85 -13.17
N SER A 174 9.46 29.03 -13.77
CA SER A 174 8.89 30.26 -13.24
C SER A 174 7.36 30.31 -13.34
N ARG A 175 6.79 29.53 -14.25
CA ARG A 175 5.34 29.39 -14.47
C ARG A 175 4.81 28.03 -14.03
N PHE A 176 5.55 27.33 -13.18
CA PHE A 176 5.08 26.09 -12.56
C PHE A 176 3.87 26.35 -11.69
N SER A 177 2.80 25.58 -11.87
CA SER A 177 1.56 25.68 -11.10
C SER A 177 0.92 24.32 -10.97
N LEU A 178 0.45 23.96 -9.77
CA LEU A 178 -0.40 22.79 -9.58
C LEU A 178 -1.68 22.91 -10.42
N ALA A 179 -2.22 21.78 -10.83
CA ALA A 179 -3.44 21.72 -11.65
C ALA A 179 -4.70 21.76 -10.78
N PRO A 180 -5.87 22.12 -11.34
CA PRO A 180 -7.14 22.07 -10.62
C PRO A 180 -7.44 20.69 -9.99
N GLU A 181 -6.96 19.62 -10.60
CA GLU A 181 -7.09 18.25 -10.12
C GLU A 181 -6.41 18.04 -8.76
N ASP A 182 -5.24 18.64 -8.53
CA ASP A 182 -4.56 18.57 -7.23
C ASP A 182 -5.40 19.18 -6.12
N PHE A 183 -6.00 20.34 -6.37
CA PHE A 183 -6.84 21.05 -5.39
C PHE A 183 -8.18 20.36 -5.12
N LYS A 184 -8.74 19.70 -6.14
CA LYS A 184 -10.06 19.08 -6.03
C LYS A 184 -9.98 17.62 -5.60
N TYR A 185 -8.98 16.86 -6.05
CA TYR A 185 -8.99 15.41 -6.02
C TYR A 185 -7.80 14.77 -5.32
N LYS A 186 -6.72 15.53 -5.01
CA LYS A 186 -5.54 14.99 -4.29
C LYS A 186 -5.38 15.63 -2.91
N ILE A 187 -5.08 16.92 -2.85
CA ILE A 187 -4.74 17.64 -1.61
C ILE A 187 -5.78 17.45 -0.50
N PRO A 188 -7.10 17.61 -0.72
CA PRO A 188 -8.08 17.47 0.35
C PRO A 188 -8.11 16.07 0.98
N TYR A 189 -7.94 15.03 0.16
CA TYR A 189 -7.97 13.64 0.63
C TYR A 189 -6.65 13.23 1.29
N ILE A 190 -5.52 13.73 0.80
CA ILE A 190 -4.21 13.56 1.46
C ILE A 190 -4.24 14.18 2.86
N LEU A 191 -4.75 15.40 3.01
CA LEU A 191 -4.88 16.08 4.31
C LEU A 191 -5.81 15.28 5.25
N SER A 192 -6.94 14.80 4.75
CA SER A 192 -7.85 13.94 5.53
C SER A 192 -7.17 12.65 5.98
N ALA A 193 -6.38 12.00 5.12
CA ALA A 193 -5.63 10.80 5.47
C ALA A 193 -4.51 11.08 6.49
N MET A 194 -3.82 12.22 6.37
CA MET A 194 -2.82 12.65 7.35
C MET A 194 -3.45 12.87 8.73
N ASP A 195 -4.63 13.47 8.80
CA ASP A 195 -5.37 13.68 10.04
C ASP A 195 -5.78 12.33 10.66
N LEU A 196 -6.42 11.44 9.90
CA LEU A 196 -6.87 10.12 10.34
C LEU A 196 -5.73 9.23 10.85
N THR A 197 -4.53 9.37 10.28
CA THR A 197 -3.33 8.62 10.70
C THR A 197 -2.56 9.31 11.83
N GLY A 198 -3.02 10.48 12.30
CA GLY A 198 -2.28 11.28 13.30
C GLY A 198 -0.88 11.69 12.82
N GLY A 199 -0.73 11.99 11.54
CA GLY A 199 0.54 12.37 10.92
C GLY A 199 1.50 11.20 10.62
N ASN A 200 1.08 9.95 10.78
CA ASN A 200 1.95 8.78 10.55
C ASN A 200 1.92 8.26 9.10
N LEU A 201 1.32 9.00 8.17
CA LEU A 201 1.26 8.64 6.75
C LEU A 201 2.58 9.00 6.06
N ARG A 202 3.24 8.01 5.46
CA ARG A 202 4.38 8.21 4.55
C ARG A 202 3.84 8.42 3.13
N LEU A 203 4.18 9.54 2.51
CA LEU A 203 3.83 9.85 1.13
C LEU A 203 5.05 9.74 0.23
N TYR A 204 4.91 9.10 -0.92
CA TYR A 204 5.91 9.18 -1.99
C TYR A 204 5.25 9.56 -3.32
N ALA A 205 6.02 10.22 -4.20
CA ALA A 205 5.51 10.76 -5.44
C ALA A 205 6.17 10.11 -6.66
N SER A 206 5.41 9.91 -7.73
CA SER A 206 5.90 9.27 -8.96
C SER A 206 5.40 10.00 -10.21
N PRO A 207 6.27 10.38 -11.17
CA PRO A 207 5.86 10.97 -12.44
C PRO A 207 5.61 9.91 -13.50
N TRP A 208 4.61 10.12 -14.37
CA TRP A 208 4.37 9.31 -15.58
C TRP A 208 5.10 9.88 -16.80
N SER A 209 5.19 11.21 -16.87
CA SER A 209 5.89 11.91 -17.95
C SER A 209 6.33 13.30 -17.51
N ALA A 210 7.42 13.78 -18.06
CA ALA A 210 7.72 15.21 -18.09
C ALA A 210 6.68 15.96 -18.95
N PRO A 211 6.58 17.31 -18.82
CA PRO A 211 5.83 18.15 -19.77
C PRO A 211 6.20 17.80 -21.21
N GLY A 212 5.21 17.73 -22.10
CA GLY A 212 5.42 17.26 -23.47
C GLY A 212 6.50 18.03 -24.24
N TRP A 213 6.61 19.33 -24.02
CA TRP A 213 7.61 20.16 -24.69
C TRP A 213 9.05 19.82 -24.32
N MET A 214 9.28 19.14 -23.20
CA MET A 214 10.61 18.64 -22.78
C MET A 214 10.99 17.31 -23.43
N LYS A 215 10.04 16.56 -23.97
CA LYS A 215 10.26 15.21 -24.54
C LYS A 215 10.57 15.26 -26.02
N THR A 216 11.28 14.25 -26.49
CA THR A 216 11.69 14.13 -27.91
C THR A 216 10.49 13.97 -28.85
N ASN A 217 9.39 13.33 -28.40
CA ASN A 217 8.16 13.19 -29.17
C ASN A 217 7.23 14.43 -29.10
N GLY A 218 7.56 15.43 -28.27
CA GLY A 218 6.77 16.65 -28.08
C GLY A 218 5.44 16.48 -27.33
N ARG A 219 5.16 15.31 -26.72
CA ARG A 219 3.90 14.96 -26.05
C ARG A 219 4.17 14.27 -24.73
N MET A 220 3.23 14.35 -23.78
CA MET A 220 3.25 13.53 -22.57
C MET A 220 2.92 12.08 -22.91
N LYS A 221 1.90 11.86 -23.74
CA LYS A 221 1.49 10.54 -24.26
C LYS A 221 2.57 9.93 -25.15
N GLY A 222 2.74 8.62 -25.03
CA GLY A 222 3.68 7.85 -25.84
C GLY A 222 5.11 7.96 -25.38
N GLY A 223 5.95 7.09 -25.94
CA GLY A 223 7.35 6.96 -25.56
C GLY A 223 8.24 8.10 -26.02
N GLY A 224 9.46 8.07 -25.55
CA GLY A 224 10.53 8.99 -25.83
C GLY A 224 11.17 9.56 -24.56
N PRO A 225 12.49 9.76 -24.55
CA PRO A 225 13.21 10.38 -23.44
C PRO A 225 13.04 11.91 -23.44
N LEU A 226 13.62 12.56 -22.44
CA LEU A 226 13.85 14.01 -22.45
C LEU A 226 14.76 14.39 -23.63
N LYS A 227 14.58 15.61 -24.12
CA LYS A 227 15.43 16.19 -25.16
C LYS A 227 16.87 16.41 -24.67
N GLY A 228 17.80 16.36 -25.58
CA GLY A 228 19.22 16.62 -25.31
C GLY A 228 19.92 15.50 -24.56
N ASN A 229 21.13 15.80 -24.11
CA ASN A 229 21.95 14.85 -23.36
C ASN A 229 21.50 14.77 -21.89
N VAL A 230 21.73 13.63 -21.23
CA VAL A 230 21.57 13.49 -19.79
C VAL A 230 22.41 14.57 -19.10
N ASN A 231 21.84 15.22 -18.09
CA ASN A 231 22.38 16.39 -17.38
C ASN A 231 22.42 17.70 -18.20
N GLY A 232 21.94 17.72 -19.46
CA GLY A 232 21.73 18.92 -20.25
C GLY A 232 20.59 19.79 -19.71
N GLU A 233 20.26 20.85 -20.45
CA GLU A 233 19.31 21.87 -20.01
C GLU A 233 17.90 21.34 -19.70
N TYR A 234 17.38 20.37 -20.47
CA TYR A 234 16.07 19.75 -20.22
C TYR A 234 16.06 18.89 -18.96
N TYR A 235 17.14 18.14 -18.70
CA TYR A 235 17.29 17.37 -17.46
C TYR A 235 17.41 18.28 -16.23
N GLN A 236 18.14 19.40 -16.35
CA GLN A 236 18.20 20.42 -15.30
C GLN A 236 16.85 21.08 -15.05
N ALA A 237 16.10 21.37 -16.11
CA ALA A 237 14.74 21.93 -16.00
C ALA A 237 13.79 20.91 -15.34
N TYR A 238 13.89 19.65 -15.71
CA TYR A 238 13.06 18.59 -15.13
C TYR A 238 13.42 18.31 -13.66
N ALA A 239 14.68 18.40 -13.26
CA ALA A 239 15.06 18.35 -11.85
C ALA A 239 14.45 19.49 -11.03
N LYS A 240 14.40 20.72 -11.59
CA LYS A 240 13.67 21.85 -10.97
C LYS A 240 12.16 21.58 -10.87
N TYR A 241 11.58 20.94 -11.88
CA TYR A 241 10.17 20.54 -11.87
C TYR A 241 9.82 19.66 -10.65
N PHE A 242 10.66 18.67 -10.32
CA PHE A 242 10.50 17.89 -9.09
C PHE A 242 10.58 18.75 -7.84
N VAL A 243 11.60 19.60 -7.72
CA VAL A 243 11.74 20.48 -6.55
C VAL A 243 10.53 21.39 -6.39
N ARG A 244 10.04 21.99 -7.49
CA ARG A 244 8.84 22.85 -7.49
C ARG A 244 7.59 22.09 -7.03
N PHE A 245 7.40 20.84 -7.45
CA PHE A 245 6.30 20.00 -6.98
C PHE A 245 6.30 19.88 -5.45
N PHE A 246 7.42 19.52 -4.86
CA PHE A 246 7.53 19.38 -3.39
C PHE A 246 7.36 20.72 -2.67
N GLU A 247 7.86 21.81 -3.23
CA GLU A 247 7.67 23.15 -2.69
C GLU A 247 6.20 23.58 -2.70
N GLU A 248 5.49 23.32 -3.79
CA GLU A 248 4.07 23.70 -3.93
C GLU A 248 3.18 22.87 -2.96
N TYR A 249 3.37 21.58 -2.86
CA TYR A 249 2.64 20.75 -1.89
C TYR A 249 2.95 21.12 -0.43
N ALA A 250 4.18 21.51 -0.13
CA ALA A 250 4.57 21.96 1.20
C ALA A 250 3.83 23.21 1.67
N LYS A 251 3.35 24.09 0.76
CA LYS A 251 2.52 25.24 1.09
C LYS A 251 1.18 24.85 1.72
N TYR A 252 0.70 23.63 1.44
CA TYR A 252 -0.52 23.05 2.00
C TYR A 252 -0.23 22.14 3.21
N GLY A 253 0.99 22.15 3.76
CA GLY A 253 1.38 21.33 4.89
C GLY A 253 1.70 19.87 4.54
N ILE A 254 1.72 19.51 3.27
CA ILE A 254 2.00 18.16 2.81
C ILE A 254 3.50 17.99 2.54
N ARG A 255 4.13 17.06 3.29
CA ARG A 255 5.54 16.71 3.11
C ARG A 255 5.65 15.25 2.69
N PHE A 256 6.51 15.01 1.73
CA PHE A 256 6.75 13.67 1.20
C PHE A 256 7.91 12.98 1.96
N TRP A 257 7.77 11.70 2.15
CA TRP A 257 8.82 10.81 2.66
C TRP A 257 9.76 10.38 1.53
N GLY A 258 9.25 10.18 0.30
CA GLY A 258 10.05 9.68 -0.81
C GLY A 258 9.51 10.05 -2.18
N MET A 259 10.21 9.57 -3.20
CA MET A 259 9.81 9.65 -4.60
C MET A 259 10.38 8.50 -5.41
N THR A 260 9.73 8.17 -6.52
CA THR A 260 10.35 7.41 -7.60
C THR A 260 10.81 8.35 -8.71
N LEU A 261 11.86 7.99 -9.42
CA LEU A 261 12.38 8.84 -10.48
C LEU A 261 11.47 8.87 -11.69
N GLN A 262 10.88 7.74 -12.07
CA GLN A 262 10.00 7.59 -13.22
C GLN A 262 9.15 6.33 -13.06
N ASN A 263 7.82 6.45 -13.25
CA ASN A 263 6.94 5.30 -13.40
C ASN A 263 7.22 4.57 -14.71
N GLU A 264 7.45 3.27 -14.65
CA GLU A 264 7.59 2.36 -15.79
C GLU A 264 8.49 2.89 -16.92
N PRO A 265 9.78 3.12 -16.63
CA PRO A 265 10.69 3.73 -17.60
C PRO A 265 10.90 2.88 -18.86
N ILE A 266 10.66 1.56 -18.80
CA ILE A 266 10.83 0.64 -19.94
C ILE A 266 9.72 0.84 -20.97
N VAL A 267 8.45 0.98 -20.52
CA VAL A 267 7.33 1.22 -21.45
C VAL A 267 7.46 2.57 -22.16
N GLY A 268 8.18 3.51 -21.56
CA GLY A 268 8.59 4.75 -22.23
C GLY A 268 9.45 4.58 -23.46
N GLY A 269 10.01 3.39 -23.71
CA GLY A 269 10.67 3.01 -24.96
C GLY A 269 9.71 2.66 -26.11
N ILE A 270 8.39 2.51 -25.83
CA ILE A 270 7.36 2.19 -26.83
C ILE A 270 6.80 3.49 -27.44
N PRO A 271 7.05 3.78 -28.73
CA PRO A 271 6.71 5.07 -29.34
C PRO A 271 5.23 5.45 -29.24
N TYR A 272 4.33 4.48 -29.40
CA TYR A 272 2.87 4.67 -29.41
C TYR A 272 2.19 4.19 -28.14
N PHE A 273 2.91 4.18 -27.00
CA PHE A 273 2.31 3.80 -25.73
C PHE A 273 1.04 4.64 -25.45
N PRO A 274 -0.06 4.02 -25.02
CA PRO A 274 -1.38 4.66 -25.12
C PRO A 274 -1.66 5.79 -24.11
N TRP A 275 -0.79 5.99 -23.09
CA TRP A 275 -0.89 7.08 -22.13
C TRP A 275 0.46 7.74 -21.84
N GLN A 276 0.54 8.57 -20.79
CA GLN A 276 1.75 9.27 -20.40
C GLN A 276 2.85 8.25 -20.05
N SER A 277 4.02 8.42 -20.61
CA SER A 277 5.19 7.60 -20.33
C SER A 277 6.47 8.36 -20.69
N MET A 278 7.60 7.98 -20.13
CA MET A 278 8.89 8.57 -20.47
C MET A 278 10.02 7.54 -20.33
N HIS A 279 10.86 7.46 -21.34
CA HIS A 279 11.92 6.47 -21.41
C HIS A 279 13.13 6.85 -20.56
N TYR A 280 13.61 5.87 -19.79
CA TYR A 280 14.95 5.84 -19.23
C TYR A 280 15.56 4.44 -19.38
N THR A 281 16.89 4.39 -19.52
CA THR A 281 17.71 3.20 -19.22
C THR A 281 18.24 3.30 -17.80
N ALA A 282 18.84 2.22 -17.30
CA ALA A 282 19.49 2.22 -15.99
C ALA A 282 20.62 3.25 -15.92
N GLU A 283 21.41 3.37 -17.00
CA GLU A 283 22.50 4.34 -17.12
C GLU A 283 21.97 5.78 -17.12
N MET A 284 20.87 6.04 -17.82
CA MET A 284 20.26 7.37 -17.83
C MET A 284 19.77 7.77 -16.43
N GLN A 285 19.12 6.85 -15.68
CA GLN A 285 18.73 7.11 -14.31
C GLN A 285 19.95 7.33 -13.40
N ARG A 286 20.96 6.48 -13.50
CA ARG A 286 22.23 6.63 -12.79
C ARG A 286 22.85 8.00 -13.01
N ASP A 287 23.03 8.38 -14.28
CA ASP A 287 23.74 9.61 -14.66
C ASP A 287 22.93 10.86 -14.31
N PHE A 288 21.60 10.81 -14.45
CA PHE A 288 20.72 11.89 -14.01
C PHE A 288 20.74 12.07 -12.48
N MET A 289 20.74 10.97 -11.73
CA MET A 289 20.84 11.02 -10.27
C MET A 289 22.14 11.63 -9.81
N LYS A 290 23.29 11.15 -10.31
CA LYS A 290 24.60 11.65 -9.85
C LYS A 290 24.91 13.08 -10.31
N GLY A 291 24.52 13.44 -11.53
CA GLY A 291 24.93 14.71 -12.14
C GLY A 291 24.01 15.89 -11.85
N THR A 292 22.73 15.66 -11.69
CA THR A 292 21.74 16.75 -11.62
C THR A 292 20.73 16.60 -10.48
N LEU A 293 19.89 15.56 -10.53
CA LEU A 293 18.73 15.47 -9.62
C LEU A 293 19.17 15.27 -8.16
N GLY A 294 20.03 14.31 -7.89
CA GLY A 294 20.51 14.02 -6.54
C GLY A 294 21.15 15.23 -5.84
N PRO A 295 22.14 15.91 -6.45
CA PRO A 295 22.70 17.14 -5.90
C PRO A 295 21.66 18.25 -5.70
N MET A 296 20.67 18.38 -6.61
CA MET A 296 19.62 19.41 -6.49
C MET A 296 18.68 19.12 -5.31
N LEU A 297 18.22 17.89 -5.17
CA LEU A 297 17.38 17.46 -4.04
C LEU A 297 18.10 17.66 -2.70
N LYS A 298 19.38 17.30 -2.59
CA LYS A 298 20.16 17.43 -1.34
C LYS A 298 20.42 18.88 -0.93
N ARG A 299 20.47 19.82 -1.86
CA ARG A 299 20.62 21.26 -1.56
C ARG A 299 19.34 21.94 -1.09
N ASN A 300 18.17 21.38 -1.41
CA ASN A 300 16.88 21.99 -1.04
C ASN A 300 16.38 21.45 0.32
N ARG A 301 16.01 22.37 1.22
CA ARG A 301 15.58 22.06 2.60
C ARG A 301 14.37 21.11 2.66
N LEU A 302 13.49 21.14 1.68
CA LEU A 302 12.26 20.33 1.68
C LEU A 302 12.49 18.94 1.09
N THR A 303 13.55 18.75 0.30
CA THR A 303 13.79 17.50 -0.44
C THR A 303 15.05 16.75 -0.01
N LYS A 304 15.93 17.35 0.81
CA LYS A 304 17.22 16.76 1.19
C LYS A 304 17.13 15.39 1.88
N ASP A 305 16.02 15.13 2.55
CA ASP A 305 15.79 13.92 3.33
C ASP A 305 14.83 12.93 2.62
N LEU A 306 14.39 13.25 1.39
CA LEU A 306 13.57 12.34 0.58
C LEU A 306 14.30 11.02 0.34
N LYS A 307 13.55 9.93 0.48
CA LYS A 307 13.95 8.60 0.03
C LYS A 307 13.73 8.49 -1.47
N VAL A 308 14.80 8.36 -2.23
CA VAL A 308 14.72 8.29 -3.69
C VAL A 308 14.81 6.85 -4.14
N MET A 309 13.82 6.43 -4.92
CA MET A 309 13.76 5.12 -5.55
C MET A 309 13.96 5.26 -7.06
N VAL A 310 14.78 4.38 -7.62
CA VAL A 310 14.92 4.19 -9.05
C VAL A 310 14.12 2.98 -9.50
N TYR A 311 14.14 2.67 -10.79
CA TYR A 311 13.42 1.58 -11.43
C TYR A 311 11.93 1.87 -11.51
N ASP A 312 11.12 1.51 -10.50
CA ASP A 312 9.66 1.71 -10.44
C ASP A 312 8.95 1.02 -11.62
N GLU A 313 9.27 -0.26 -11.81
CA GLU A 313 8.94 -1.07 -12.98
C GLU A 313 8.75 -2.55 -12.59
N SER A 314 8.06 -3.32 -13.43
CA SER A 314 7.98 -4.78 -13.27
C SER A 314 9.36 -5.43 -13.25
N ARG A 315 9.59 -6.45 -12.40
CA ARG A 315 10.91 -6.99 -12.02
C ARG A 315 11.74 -7.69 -13.13
N THR A 316 11.46 -7.39 -14.42
CA THR A 316 12.06 -8.02 -15.61
C THR A 316 13.55 -7.79 -15.78
N LEU A 317 14.07 -6.59 -15.42
CA LEU A 317 15.48 -6.21 -15.59
C LEU A 317 16.26 -6.21 -14.27
N LEU A 318 15.75 -6.91 -13.25
CA LEU A 318 16.46 -7.11 -12.00
C LEU A 318 17.29 -8.42 -12.06
N PRO A 319 18.49 -8.44 -11.41
CA PRO A 319 19.10 -7.38 -10.61
C PRO A 319 19.91 -6.34 -11.41
N SER A 320 20.07 -6.49 -12.74
CA SER A 320 21.02 -5.69 -13.56
C SER A 320 20.79 -4.18 -13.50
N TRP A 321 19.53 -3.73 -13.42
CA TRP A 321 19.24 -2.29 -13.26
C TRP A 321 19.74 -1.76 -11.92
N ALA A 322 19.51 -2.49 -10.84
CA ALA A 322 20.00 -2.14 -9.52
C ALA A 322 21.55 -2.08 -9.50
N ASP A 323 22.21 -3.10 -10.07
CA ASP A 323 23.67 -3.14 -10.19
C ASP A 323 24.22 -1.92 -10.94
N THR A 324 23.60 -1.53 -12.05
CA THR A 324 24.04 -0.37 -12.85
C THR A 324 24.01 0.93 -12.03
N VAL A 325 23.02 1.11 -11.18
CA VAL A 325 22.87 2.34 -10.38
C VAL A 325 23.69 2.27 -9.09
N TYR A 326 23.64 1.14 -8.38
CA TYR A 326 24.22 1.05 -7.05
C TYR A 326 25.73 0.84 -7.03
N ASN A 327 26.30 0.22 -8.08
CA ASN A 327 27.73 0.06 -8.21
C ASN A 327 28.46 1.35 -8.63
N ASP A 328 27.72 2.40 -9.03
CA ASP A 328 28.31 3.73 -9.26
C ASP A 328 28.40 4.50 -7.92
N PRO A 329 29.61 4.77 -7.38
CA PRO A 329 29.79 5.36 -6.06
C PRO A 329 29.26 6.79 -5.96
N GLU A 330 29.11 7.50 -7.08
CA GLU A 330 28.57 8.86 -7.10
C GLU A 330 27.03 8.88 -7.19
N ALA A 331 26.43 7.88 -7.84
CA ALA A 331 24.97 7.76 -7.93
C ALA A 331 24.36 7.15 -6.67
N THR A 332 24.98 6.08 -6.14
CA THR A 332 24.43 5.31 -5.00
C THR A 332 24.19 6.14 -3.74
N LYS A 333 24.96 7.21 -3.52
CA LYS A 333 24.76 8.13 -2.37
C LYS A 333 23.46 8.96 -2.43
N TYR A 334 22.81 9.02 -3.60
CA TYR A 334 21.56 9.75 -3.80
C TYR A 334 20.35 8.84 -3.96
N VAL A 335 20.54 7.52 -3.95
CA VAL A 335 19.46 6.53 -4.15
C VAL A 335 19.34 5.64 -2.93
N ASP A 336 18.15 5.57 -2.36
CA ASP A 336 17.86 4.83 -1.13
C ASP A 336 17.30 3.43 -1.38
N GLY A 337 16.63 3.20 -2.53
CA GLY A 337 15.99 1.94 -2.86
C GLY A 337 15.52 1.83 -4.29
N ILE A 338 14.82 0.73 -4.59
CA ILE A 338 14.11 0.52 -5.87
C ILE A 338 12.62 0.34 -5.63
N GLY A 339 11.81 0.81 -6.60
CA GLY A 339 10.40 0.47 -6.72
C GLY A 339 10.22 -0.73 -7.65
N VAL A 340 9.28 -1.62 -7.32
CA VAL A 340 8.90 -2.75 -8.17
C VAL A 340 7.39 -2.80 -8.36
N HIS A 341 6.95 -3.25 -9.55
CA HIS A 341 5.56 -3.48 -9.90
C HIS A 341 5.29 -4.97 -10.08
N TRP A 342 4.09 -5.42 -9.79
CA TRP A 342 3.73 -6.84 -9.73
C TRP A 342 3.34 -7.50 -11.07
N TYR A 343 3.20 -6.71 -12.16
CA TYR A 343 2.49 -7.14 -13.38
C TYR A 343 3.06 -8.34 -14.13
N VAL A 344 4.28 -8.76 -13.82
CA VAL A 344 4.92 -9.96 -14.39
C VAL A 344 5.36 -10.99 -13.34
N ASP A 345 4.88 -10.88 -12.12
CA ASP A 345 5.32 -11.68 -10.98
C ASP A 345 5.01 -13.17 -11.12
N THR A 346 3.99 -13.50 -11.90
CA THR A 346 3.71 -14.89 -12.27
C THR A 346 4.72 -15.48 -13.25
N ALA A 347 5.47 -14.66 -13.99
CA ALA A 347 6.45 -15.09 -15.00
C ALA A 347 7.90 -14.96 -14.51
N ILE A 348 8.20 -13.98 -13.68
CA ILE A 348 9.54 -13.72 -13.15
C ILE A 348 9.56 -14.07 -11.65
N PRO A 349 10.39 -15.03 -11.21
CA PRO A 349 10.37 -15.49 -9.83
C PRO A 349 10.86 -14.41 -8.85
N ALA A 350 10.31 -14.38 -7.64
CA ALA A 350 10.66 -13.43 -6.58
C ALA A 350 12.13 -13.53 -6.12
N THR A 351 12.84 -14.61 -6.47
CA THR A 351 14.28 -14.77 -6.18
C THR A 351 15.15 -13.69 -6.79
N VAL A 352 14.69 -12.99 -7.85
CA VAL A 352 15.41 -11.81 -8.38
C VAL A 352 15.49 -10.67 -7.36
N LEU A 353 14.47 -10.52 -6.50
CA LEU A 353 14.44 -9.54 -5.41
C LEU A 353 15.45 -9.91 -4.30
N THR A 354 15.52 -11.21 -3.96
CA THR A 354 16.57 -11.71 -3.05
C THR A 354 17.95 -11.42 -3.60
N SER A 355 18.19 -11.64 -4.91
CA SER A 355 19.48 -11.33 -5.55
C SER A 355 19.82 -9.84 -5.49
N VAL A 356 18.83 -8.94 -5.59
CA VAL A 356 19.05 -7.49 -5.39
C VAL A 356 19.48 -7.21 -3.95
N HIS A 357 18.76 -7.78 -2.98
CA HIS A 357 19.08 -7.56 -1.57
C HIS A 357 20.46 -8.13 -1.17
N GLU A 358 20.80 -9.32 -1.64
CA GLU A 358 22.10 -9.95 -1.33
C GLU A 358 23.30 -9.14 -1.90
N ARG A 359 23.12 -8.48 -3.03
CA ARG A 359 24.14 -7.63 -3.65
C ARG A 359 24.21 -6.23 -3.05
N HIS A 360 23.07 -5.70 -2.60
CA HIS A 360 22.92 -4.33 -2.11
C HIS A 360 22.07 -4.29 -0.83
N PRO A 361 22.52 -4.91 0.29
CA PRO A 361 21.73 -5.12 1.50
C PRO A 361 21.35 -3.82 2.23
N GLU A 362 22.05 -2.72 1.97
CA GLU A 362 21.76 -1.40 2.54
C GLU A 362 20.63 -0.65 1.80
N LYS A 363 20.18 -1.16 0.65
CA LYS A 363 19.13 -0.56 -0.17
C LYS A 363 17.80 -1.30 0.03
N PHE A 364 16.72 -0.56 0.22
CA PHE A 364 15.42 -1.19 0.35
C PHE A 364 14.77 -1.48 -1.02
N ILE A 365 13.86 -2.45 -1.02
CA ILE A 365 12.97 -2.76 -2.14
C ILE A 365 11.55 -2.43 -1.67
N LEU A 366 10.77 -1.70 -2.48
CA LEU A 366 9.37 -1.38 -2.17
C LEU A 366 8.49 -1.77 -3.36
N ALA A 367 7.44 -2.56 -3.12
CA ALA A 367 6.39 -2.76 -4.12
C ALA A 367 5.57 -1.48 -4.23
N THR A 368 5.72 -0.78 -5.35
CA THR A 368 5.23 0.59 -5.55
C THR A 368 3.94 0.66 -6.33
N GLU A 369 3.56 -0.40 -7.03
CA GLU A 369 2.28 -0.48 -7.73
C GLU A 369 1.83 -1.91 -7.97
N ALA A 370 0.53 -2.15 -7.76
CA ALA A 370 -0.16 -3.36 -8.14
C ALA A 370 -1.66 -3.08 -8.34
N CYS A 371 -2.29 -3.74 -9.32
CA CYS A 371 -3.75 -3.83 -9.42
C CYS A 371 -4.16 -5.02 -10.28
N THR A 372 -5.32 -5.58 -10.01
CA THR A 372 -5.93 -6.62 -10.85
C THR A 372 -6.84 -6.02 -11.92
N GLY A 373 -7.26 -6.84 -12.88
CA GLY A 373 -8.19 -6.43 -13.93
C GLY A 373 -7.57 -5.61 -15.06
N ALA A 374 -6.24 -5.56 -15.16
CA ALA A 374 -5.55 -4.84 -16.23
C ALA A 374 -5.51 -5.64 -17.56
N PHE A 375 -5.19 -6.93 -17.49
CA PHE A 375 -4.93 -7.75 -18.68
C PHE A 375 -6.02 -8.79 -18.94
N VAL A 376 -6.37 -9.57 -17.94
CA VAL A 376 -7.39 -10.61 -18.01
C VAL A 376 -8.61 -10.19 -17.22
N GLN A 377 -9.82 -10.37 -17.79
CA GLN A 377 -11.08 -9.95 -17.17
C GLN A 377 -11.01 -8.49 -16.69
N ARG A 378 -10.84 -7.58 -17.66
CA ARG A 378 -10.64 -6.13 -17.42
C ARG A 378 -11.75 -5.52 -16.57
N GLY A 379 -11.35 -4.59 -15.72
CA GLY A 379 -12.23 -3.87 -14.80
C GLY A 379 -12.62 -4.65 -13.53
N PRO A 380 -13.60 -4.14 -12.76
CA PRO A 380 -14.02 -4.73 -11.50
C PRO A 380 -14.71 -6.08 -11.65
N LEU A 381 -14.31 -7.07 -10.86
CA LEU A 381 -15.02 -8.31 -10.59
C LEU A 381 -15.56 -8.30 -9.17
N MET A 382 -16.84 -7.90 -9.04
CA MET A 382 -17.44 -7.64 -7.74
C MET A 382 -17.48 -8.90 -6.87
N GLY A 383 -16.75 -8.84 -5.74
CA GLY A 383 -16.72 -9.89 -4.74
C GLY A 383 -15.82 -11.09 -5.07
N ASP A 384 -15.00 -11.01 -6.11
CA ASP A 384 -14.10 -12.09 -6.50
C ASP A 384 -13.02 -12.34 -5.43
N TRP A 385 -13.01 -13.59 -4.91
CA TRP A 385 -12.03 -14.01 -3.91
C TRP A 385 -10.65 -14.33 -4.52
N GLY A 386 -10.61 -14.74 -5.77
CA GLY A 386 -9.35 -15.04 -6.48
C GLY A 386 -8.40 -13.86 -6.45
N ARG A 387 -8.90 -12.66 -6.77
CA ARG A 387 -8.13 -11.40 -6.74
C ARG A 387 -7.60 -11.06 -5.35
N ALA A 388 -8.37 -11.32 -4.29
CA ALA A 388 -7.91 -11.14 -2.91
C ALA A 388 -6.80 -12.13 -2.54
N GLN A 389 -6.93 -13.38 -2.99
CA GLN A 389 -5.92 -14.42 -2.78
C GLN A 389 -4.63 -14.09 -3.53
N GLU A 390 -4.71 -13.58 -4.78
CA GLU A 390 -3.55 -13.11 -5.54
C GLU A 390 -2.79 -12.02 -4.79
N TYR A 391 -3.48 -10.98 -4.28
CA TYR A 391 -2.86 -9.93 -3.45
C TYR A 391 -2.13 -10.50 -2.24
N ALA A 392 -2.78 -11.38 -1.48
CA ALA A 392 -2.19 -11.91 -0.27
C ALA A 392 -1.00 -12.85 -0.55
N VAL A 393 -1.03 -13.60 -1.64
CA VAL A 393 0.08 -14.46 -2.09
C VAL A 393 1.27 -13.61 -2.48
N ASP A 394 1.07 -12.61 -3.32
CA ASP A 394 2.11 -11.71 -3.80
C ASP A 394 2.78 -10.94 -2.65
N ILE A 395 1.97 -10.36 -1.75
CA ILE A 395 2.52 -9.65 -0.57
C ILE A 395 3.36 -10.60 0.29
N ILE A 396 2.95 -11.85 0.51
CA ILE A 396 3.73 -12.82 1.30
C ILE A 396 5.04 -13.17 0.58
N GLU A 397 4.99 -13.42 -0.73
CA GLU A 397 6.18 -13.69 -1.53
C GLU A 397 7.16 -12.52 -1.47
N ASP A 398 6.69 -11.33 -1.75
CA ASP A 398 7.47 -10.10 -1.74
C ASP A 398 8.14 -9.87 -0.38
N LEU A 399 7.38 -9.94 0.71
CA LEU A 399 7.94 -9.79 2.06
C LEU A 399 8.99 -10.86 2.36
N ASN A 400 8.79 -12.10 1.93
CA ASN A 400 9.74 -13.19 2.13
C ASN A 400 10.99 -13.03 1.25
N HIS A 401 10.93 -12.21 0.21
CA HIS A 401 12.02 -11.85 -0.69
C HIS A 401 12.52 -10.40 -0.50
N PHE A 402 12.48 -9.91 0.75
CA PHE A 402 13.07 -8.64 1.22
C PHE A 402 12.37 -7.35 0.80
N VAL A 403 11.19 -7.42 0.17
CA VAL A 403 10.38 -6.23 -0.05
C VAL A 403 9.92 -5.66 1.29
N ALA A 404 10.02 -4.35 1.46
CA ALA A 404 9.80 -3.67 2.73
C ALA A 404 8.38 -3.09 2.89
N GLY A 405 7.51 -3.28 1.92
CA GLY A 405 6.12 -2.80 1.95
C GLY A 405 5.46 -2.92 0.59
N TRP A 406 4.16 -2.65 0.52
CA TRP A 406 3.39 -2.90 -0.68
C TRP A 406 2.31 -1.83 -0.90
N THR A 407 2.19 -1.34 -2.13
CA THR A 407 1.27 -0.26 -2.50
C THR A 407 0.36 -0.70 -3.63
N ASP A 408 -0.95 -0.70 -3.34
CA ASP A 408 -1.99 -0.85 -4.35
C ASP A 408 -2.09 0.39 -5.25
N TRP A 409 -2.66 0.23 -6.46
CA TRP A 409 -2.86 1.35 -7.35
C TRP A 409 -4.02 2.24 -6.85
N ASN A 410 -5.16 2.27 -7.49
CA ASN A 410 -6.22 3.21 -7.14
C ASN A 410 -6.90 2.88 -5.79
N LEU A 411 -7.00 3.85 -4.86
CA LEU A 411 -7.75 3.69 -3.61
C LEU A 411 -9.22 3.32 -3.85
N CYS A 412 -9.86 3.90 -4.87
CA CYS A 412 -11.21 3.51 -5.26
C CYS A 412 -11.49 3.88 -6.72
N LEU A 413 -12.35 3.11 -7.35
CA LEU A 413 -12.81 3.32 -8.72
C LEU A 413 -14.34 3.20 -8.80
N ASP A 414 -14.93 3.58 -9.94
CA ASP A 414 -16.35 3.36 -10.21
C ASP A 414 -16.63 1.90 -10.66
N GLY A 415 -17.90 1.57 -10.87
CA GLY A 415 -18.32 0.23 -11.29
C GLY A 415 -17.82 -0.22 -12.68
N ARG A 416 -17.18 0.65 -13.46
CA ARG A 416 -16.49 0.33 -14.71
C ARG A 416 -14.99 0.14 -14.52
N GLY A 417 -14.44 0.55 -13.37
CA GLY A 417 -12.99 0.59 -13.13
C GLY A 417 -12.33 1.89 -13.58
N GLY A 418 -13.08 3.00 -13.51
CA GLY A 418 -12.64 4.33 -13.91
C GLY A 418 -12.94 5.43 -12.86
N PRO A 419 -12.90 6.71 -13.31
CA PRO A 419 -12.64 7.20 -14.67
C PRO A 419 -11.19 7.00 -15.14
N ASN A 420 -11.02 6.85 -16.45
CA ASN A 420 -9.73 6.71 -17.11
C ASN A 420 -9.86 7.27 -18.53
N TRP A 421 -8.96 8.19 -18.94
CA TRP A 421 -9.11 8.91 -20.21
C TRP A 421 -8.68 8.08 -21.44
N VAL A 422 -8.07 6.91 -21.23
CA VAL A 422 -7.62 6.01 -22.30
C VAL A 422 -8.29 4.63 -22.23
N ASP A 423 -9.39 4.51 -21.47
CA ASP A 423 -10.15 3.27 -21.28
C ASP A 423 -9.33 2.09 -20.71
N ASN A 424 -8.26 2.39 -19.96
CA ASN A 424 -7.50 1.39 -19.23
C ASN A 424 -8.19 1.06 -17.90
N PHE A 425 -9.40 0.46 -17.97
CA PHE A 425 -10.19 0.11 -16.78
C PHE A 425 -9.59 -1.08 -16.04
N VAL A 426 -9.47 -0.96 -14.71
CA VAL A 426 -8.94 -1.98 -13.81
C VAL A 426 -9.85 -2.17 -12.59
N ASP A 427 -9.48 -3.07 -11.68
CA ASP A 427 -10.18 -3.24 -10.40
C ASP A 427 -9.55 -2.39 -9.28
N SER A 428 -10.25 -2.31 -8.15
CA SER A 428 -9.79 -1.60 -6.95
C SER A 428 -10.40 -2.25 -5.69
N PRO A 429 -9.73 -2.19 -4.53
CA PRO A 429 -10.27 -2.72 -3.28
C PRO A 429 -11.60 -2.09 -2.83
N ILE A 430 -11.89 -0.86 -3.27
CA ILE A 430 -13.18 -0.21 -3.06
C ILE A 430 -13.78 0.23 -4.40
N ILE A 431 -15.03 -0.17 -4.62
CA ILE A 431 -15.82 0.27 -5.78
C ILE A 431 -16.93 1.20 -5.32
N VAL A 432 -16.99 2.40 -5.92
CA VAL A 432 -17.93 3.47 -5.61
C VAL A 432 -19.17 3.39 -6.50
N ASN A 433 -20.35 3.51 -5.89
CA ASN A 433 -21.62 3.71 -6.57
C ASN A 433 -22.21 5.07 -6.17
N ALA A 434 -21.76 6.13 -6.83
CA ALA A 434 -22.18 7.51 -6.54
C ALA A 434 -23.69 7.74 -6.65
N LYS A 435 -24.39 7.02 -7.58
CA LYS A 435 -25.85 7.16 -7.75
C LYS A 435 -26.66 6.70 -6.55
N ARG A 436 -26.09 5.76 -5.75
CA ARG A 436 -26.74 5.23 -4.54
C ARG A 436 -26.16 5.80 -3.26
N ASP A 437 -25.14 6.63 -3.37
CA ASP A 437 -24.31 7.10 -2.25
C ASP A 437 -23.75 5.94 -1.40
N GLU A 438 -23.25 4.92 -2.10
CA GLU A 438 -22.70 3.68 -1.51
C GLU A 438 -21.28 3.43 -2.03
N PHE A 439 -20.50 2.68 -1.25
CA PHE A 439 -19.28 2.04 -1.75
C PHE A 439 -19.22 0.59 -1.27
N TYR A 440 -18.46 -0.22 -2.00
CA TYR A 440 -18.36 -1.65 -1.76
C TYR A 440 -16.91 -2.01 -1.50
N LYS A 441 -16.64 -2.56 -0.31
CA LYS A 441 -15.33 -3.15 0.00
C LYS A 441 -15.27 -4.54 -0.63
N GLN A 442 -14.34 -4.71 -1.55
CA GLN A 442 -14.07 -5.99 -2.20
C GLN A 442 -13.24 -6.92 -1.32
N PRO A 443 -13.14 -8.23 -1.62
CA PRO A 443 -12.24 -9.14 -0.89
C PRO A 443 -10.79 -8.65 -0.83
N MET A 444 -10.28 -7.95 -1.86
CA MET A 444 -8.95 -7.34 -1.89
C MET A 444 -8.71 -6.33 -0.77
N PHE A 445 -9.75 -5.56 -0.38
CA PHE A 445 -9.67 -4.64 0.76
C PHE A 445 -9.30 -5.38 2.06
N TYR A 446 -9.90 -6.54 2.27
CA TYR A 446 -9.63 -7.36 3.46
C TYR A 446 -8.27 -8.05 3.36
N ALA A 447 -7.88 -8.51 2.17
CA ALA A 447 -6.53 -9.03 1.93
C ALA A 447 -5.47 -8.01 2.34
N MET A 448 -5.57 -6.78 1.84
CA MET A 448 -4.68 -5.68 2.24
C MET A 448 -4.70 -5.43 3.75
N GLY A 449 -5.88 -5.46 4.36
CA GLY A 449 -6.05 -5.21 5.78
C GLY A 449 -5.39 -6.26 6.69
N HIS A 450 -5.23 -7.51 6.24
CA HIS A 450 -4.47 -8.52 6.97
C HIS A 450 -3.00 -8.16 7.15
N PHE A 451 -2.45 -7.35 6.25
CA PHE A 451 -1.10 -6.81 6.37
C PHE A 451 -1.09 -5.43 7.02
N SER A 452 -1.78 -4.47 6.45
CA SER A 452 -1.68 -3.05 6.82
C SER A 452 -2.12 -2.75 8.25
N LYS A 453 -3.18 -3.41 8.76
CA LYS A 453 -3.66 -3.20 10.11
C LYS A 453 -2.76 -3.84 11.16
N PHE A 454 -2.24 -5.01 10.87
CA PHE A 454 -1.57 -5.84 11.87
C PHE A 454 -0.05 -5.79 11.81
N ILE A 455 0.54 -5.45 10.65
CA ILE A 455 1.97 -5.24 10.48
C ILE A 455 2.25 -3.74 10.61
N LYS A 456 2.80 -3.35 11.73
CA LYS A 456 3.07 -1.93 12.01
C LYS A 456 4.32 -1.45 11.26
N LYS A 457 4.35 -0.16 10.96
CA LYS A 457 5.53 0.51 10.46
C LYS A 457 6.74 0.21 11.37
N ASP A 458 7.89 0.00 10.75
CA ASP A 458 9.15 -0.36 11.42
C ASP A 458 9.12 -1.74 12.13
N ALA A 459 8.08 -2.57 11.90
CA ALA A 459 8.13 -3.99 12.24
C ALA A 459 9.27 -4.68 11.47
N VAL A 460 9.85 -5.72 12.07
CA VAL A 460 10.98 -6.46 11.49
C VAL A 460 10.52 -7.84 11.06
N ARG A 461 10.75 -8.21 9.79
CA ARG A 461 10.42 -9.54 9.28
C ARG A 461 11.27 -10.62 9.99
N LEU A 462 10.62 -11.73 10.27
CA LEU A 462 11.23 -12.91 10.91
C LEU A 462 11.39 -14.05 9.90
N GLU A 463 12.34 -14.93 10.14
CA GLU A 463 12.42 -16.18 9.38
C GLU A 463 11.17 -17.00 9.61
N THR A 464 10.50 -17.37 8.51
CA THR A 464 9.24 -18.12 8.53
C THR A 464 9.32 -19.27 7.54
N ARG A 465 9.07 -20.49 7.99
CA ARG A 465 9.12 -21.70 7.16
C ARG A 465 7.81 -22.46 7.24
N VAL A 466 7.21 -22.75 6.10
CA VAL A 466 6.06 -23.66 6.01
C VAL A 466 6.56 -25.05 5.63
N ILE A 467 6.13 -26.05 6.37
CA ILE A 467 6.53 -27.46 6.21
C ILE A 467 5.27 -28.29 5.95
N GLY A 468 5.36 -29.22 5.00
CA GLY A 468 4.30 -30.20 4.70
C GLY A 468 3.36 -29.81 3.56
N THR A 469 3.46 -28.59 3.02
CA THR A 469 2.66 -28.16 1.86
C THR A 469 3.25 -26.94 1.16
N ALA A 470 2.92 -26.76 -0.13
CA ALA A 470 3.15 -25.54 -0.92
C ALA A 470 1.88 -24.67 -1.08
N ASP A 471 0.73 -25.14 -0.60
CA ASP A 471 -0.57 -24.42 -0.76
C ASP A 471 -0.96 -23.59 0.45
N ILE A 472 -0.12 -23.56 1.48
CA ILE A 472 -0.17 -22.57 2.56
C ILE A 472 1.11 -21.77 2.49
N LEU A 473 0.97 -20.44 2.33
CA LEU A 473 2.10 -19.51 2.41
C LEU A 473 1.97 -18.71 3.70
N ALA A 474 3.12 -18.29 4.24
CA ALA A 474 3.13 -17.49 5.46
C ALA A 474 4.33 -16.54 5.50
N THR A 475 4.14 -15.42 6.18
CA THR A 475 5.20 -14.50 6.58
C THR A 475 4.95 -14.03 8.00
N SER A 476 6.00 -13.70 8.75
CA SER A 476 5.85 -13.17 10.09
C SER A 476 6.77 -11.99 10.37
N VAL A 477 6.31 -11.13 11.27
CA VAL A 477 7.06 -9.96 11.72
C VAL A 477 7.02 -9.85 13.25
N THR A 478 7.94 -9.05 13.78
CA THR A 478 7.90 -8.63 15.19
C THR A 478 7.91 -7.12 15.32
N HIS A 479 7.13 -6.61 16.26
CA HIS A 479 7.13 -5.19 16.64
C HIS A 479 6.88 -5.04 18.14
N GLN A 480 7.82 -4.42 18.86
CA GLN A 480 7.72 -4.17 20.31
C GLN A 480 7.34 -5.42 21.14
N GLY A 481 7.93 -6.58 20.80
CA GLY A 481 7.66 -7.84 21.48
C GLY A 481 6.44 -8.62 20.98
N ARG A 482 5.56 -8.00 20.19
CA ARG A 482 4.43 -8.67 19.51
C ARG A 482 4.90 -9.40 18.27
N ARG A 483 4.40 -10.62 18.07
CA ARG A 483 4.51 -11.39 16.84
C ARG A 483 3.25 -11.21 16.02
N THR A 484 3.40 -11.05 14.73
CA THR A 484 2.30 -11.08 13.75
C THR A 484 2.66 -12.09 12.68
N LEU A 485 1.84 -13.11 12.52
CA LEU A 485 1.90 -14.07 11.44
C LEU A 485 0.73 -13.83 10.49
N VAL A 486 1.00 -13.69 9.20
CA VAL A 486 -0.04 -13.69 8.16
C VAL A 486 0.15 -14.93 7.31
N LEU A 487 -0.92 -15.68 7.09
CA LEU A 487 -0.92 -16.88 6.25
C LEU A 487 -2.10 -16.89 5.28
N VAL A 488 -1.89 -17.55 4.14
CA VAL A 488 -2.91 -17.80 3.10
C VAL A 488 -3.07 -19.30 2.94
N ASN A 489 -4.32 -19.78 3.02
CA ASN A 489 -4.67 -21.15 2.65
C ASN A 489 -5.29 -21.17 1.25
N LYS A 490 -4.59 -21.74 0.27
CA LYS A 490 -5.06 -21.91 -1.12
C LYS A 490 -5.93 -23.16 -1.32
N TYR A 491 -5.98 -24.07 -0.34
CA TYR A 491 -6.83 -25.27 -0.42
C TYR A 491 -8.32 -24.93 -0.41
N SER A 492 -9.10 -25.77 -1.05
CA SER A 492 -10.57 -25.76 -0.99
C SER A 492 -11.13 -26.51 0.22
N THR A 493 -10.27 -27.06 1.08
CA THR A 493 -10.60 -27.80 2.30
C THR A 493 -9.94 -27.18 3.52
N PRO A 494 -10.52 -27.36 4.72
CA PRO A 494 -9.88 -26.90 5.96
C PRO A 494 -8.68 -27.78 6.32
N HIS A 495 -7.67 -27.17 6.94
CA HIS A 495 -6.50 -27.87 7.42
C HIS A 495 -6.17 -27.47 8.85
N VAL A 496 -5.58 -28.39 9.61
CA VAL A 496 -5.03 -28.08 10.93
C VAL A 496 -3.55 -27.77 10.78
N VAL A 497 -3.15 -26.60 11.30
CA VAL A 497 -1.78 -26.11 11.24
C VAL A 497 -1.25 -25.92 12.66
N THR A 498 -0.02 -26.33 12.90
CA THR A 498 0.73 -25.98 14.12
C THR A 498 1.71 -24.85 13.80
N VAL A 499 1.65 -23.77 14.56
CA VAL A 499 2.63 -22.67 14.49
C VAL A 499 3.58 -22.81 15.68
N ASP A 500 4.88 -22.88 15.40
CA ASP A 500 5.93 -23.05 16.38
C ASP A 500 6.74 -21.74 16.51
N ASP A 501 6.67 -21.08 17.67
CA ASP A 501 7.58 -19.97 18.01
C ASP A 501 8.89 -20.57 18.56
N LEU A 502 9.91 -20.63 17.71
CA LEU A 502 11.18 -21.27 18.02
C LEU A 502 12.02 -20.50 19.06
N GLU A 503 11.72 -19.23 19.31
CA GLU A 503 12.40 -18.45 20.36
C GLU A 503 11.84 -18.77 21.75
N THR A 504 10.53 -18.92 21.87
CA THR A 504 9.86 -19.12 23.17
C THR A 504 9.53 -20.58 23.46
N GLY A 505 9.61 -21.47 22.46
CA GLY A 505 9.19 -22.86 22.56
C GLY A 505 7.68 -23.03 22.78
N ARG A 506 6.88 -22.02 22.36
CA ARG A 506 5.42 -22.05 22.43
C ARG A 506 4.82 -22.47 21.10
N HIS A 507 3.64 -23.05 21.18
CA HIS A 507 2.92 -23.58 20.04
C HIS A 507 1.49 -23.06 19.99
N LEU A 508 1.02 -22.79 18.76
CA LEU A 508 -0.38 -22.50 18.47
C LEU A 508 -0.91 -23.59 17.54
N ARG A 509 -2.11 -24.05 17.82
CA ARG A 509 -2.84 -24.95 16.91
C ARG A 509 -4.10 -24.25 16.42
N LEU A 510 -4.24 -24.15 15.10
CA LEU A 510 -5.42 -23.52 14.49
C LEU A 510 -5.93 -24.34 13.32
N THR A 511 -7.24 -24.32 13.13
CA THR A 511 -7.88 -24.78 11.90
C THR A 511 -7.93 -23.62 10.93
N VAL A 512 -7.32 -23.77 9.76
CA VAL A 512 -7.36 -22.78 8.69
C VAL A 512 -8.52 -23.12 7.76
N ASP A 513 -9.41 -22.15 7.56
CA ASP A 513 -10.57 -22.32 6.67
C ASP A 513 -10.14 -22.52 5.21
N PRO A 514 -10.99 -23.15 4.39
CA PRO A 514 -10.77 -23.19 2.94
C PRO A 514 -10.68 -21.79 2.35
N ARG A 515 -9.78 -21.60 1.38
CA ARG A 515 -9.65 -20.31 0.66
C ARG A 515 -9.72 -19.12 1.61
N SER A 516 -8.73 -19.00 2.51
CA SER A 516 -8.74 -17.99 3.58
C SER A 516 -7.41 -17.28 3.74
N ILE A 517 -7.47 -16.09 4.30
CA ILE A 517 -6.34 -15.30 4.77
C ILE A 517 -6.51 -15.15 6.28
N ILE A 518 -5.48 -15.44 7.05
CA ILE A 518 -5.53 -15.44 8.50
C ILE A 518 -4.35 -14.64 9.04
N THR A 519 -4.63 -13.73 9.98
CA THR A 519 -3.59 -13.07 10.77
C THR A 519 -3.66 -13.55 12.20
N VAL A 520 -2.53 -13.97 12.76
CA VAL A 520 -2.40 -14.41 14.15
C VAL A 520 -1.43 -13.49 14.89
N LEU A 521 -1.85 -13.04 16.06
CA LEU A 521 -1.10 -12.12 16.92
C LEU A 521 -0.85 -12.77 18.29
N TRP A 522 0.39 -12.75 18.76
CA TRP A 522 0.74 -13.12 20.14
C TRP A 522 1.90 -12.28 20.65
N ASP A 523 1.98 -12.11 21.97
CA ASP A 523 3.07 -11.38 22.59
C ASP A 523 4.18 -12.35 23.02
N ARG A 524 5.44 -11.88 22.95
CA ARG A 524 6.59 -12.58 23.53
C ARG A 524 6.37 -12.65 25.05
N GLN A 525 6.20 -13.83 25.60
CA GLN A 525 6.03 -14.08 27.03
C GLN A 525 7.30 -14.65 27.64
#